data_ac1aeaf562a1dbe6461738e097510e21
#
_entry.id   ac1aeaf562a1dbe6461738e097510e21
#
_cell.length_a   1.000
_cell.length_b   1.000
_cell.length_c   1.000
_cell.angle_alpha   90.00
_cell.angle_beta   90.00
_cell.angle_gamma   90.00
#
_symmetry.space_group_name_H-M   'P 1'
#
loop_
_entity.id
_entity.type
_entity.pdbx_description
1 polymer ?
#
loop_
_entity_poly.entity_id
_entity_poly.type
_entity_poly.pdbx_seq_one_letter_code
_entity_poly.pdbx_strand_id
1 'polypeptide(L)'
;YVDLDGDNIISPTLSANDVKDQKVIGNSLPRYTYSVRLAADWNGIDFSALLQGVGRQHWYPNGETSLFWGPYARPYCTFIPKDFLTDVWSEDNPDAYFPRPRGYVALDVNPRELSKPNTRYLQNVAYCRLKNVTVGYSLPRTWLKALHMERVRVYFSGENLFTFSPL
;
A
#
# COMPACT_ATOMS: atom_id res chain seq x y z
N TYR A 1 -20.89 -10.36 -1.64
CA TYR A 1 -20.79 -11.84 -1.69
C TYR A 1 -21.60 -12.34 -2.88
N VAL A 2 -21.17 -13.40 -3.49
CA VAL A 2 -21.78 -13.99 -4.69
C VAL A 2 -21.91 -15.48 -4.44
N ASP A 3 -23.09 -16.01 -4.63
CA ASP A 3 -23.35 -17.44 -4.70
C ASP A 3 -22.72 -17.95 -6.01
N LEU A 4 -21.72 -18.79 -5.91
CA LEU A 4 -20.98 -19.33 -7.05
C LEU A 4 -21.40 -20.74 -7.43
N ASP A 5 -21.99 -21.52 -6.52
CA ASP A 5 -22.48 -22.87 -6.76
C ASP A 5 -23.99 -22.93 -7.03
N GLY A 6 -24.74 -21.85 -6.78
CA GLY A 6 -26.15 -21.70 -7.11
C GLY A 6 -27.10 -22.38 -6.12
N ASP A 7 -26.64 -22.64 -4.90
CA ASP A 7 -27.45 -23.27 -3.84
C ASP A 7 -28.29 -22.27 -3.05
N ASN A 8 -28.20 -20.97 -3.37
CA ASN A 8 -28.84 -19.83 -2.68
C ASN A 8 -28.38 -19.62 -1.23
N ILE A 9 -27.25 -20.18 -0.84
CA ILE A 9 -26.64 -20.03 0.48
C ILE A 9 -25.21 -19.54 0.32
N ILE A 10 -24.85 -18.40 0.90
CA ILE A 10 -23.46 -17.93 0.91
C ILE A 10 -22.63 -18.74 1.91
N SER A 11 -21.85 -19.66 1.42
CA SER A 11 -21.03 -20.59 2.21
C SER A 11 -19.56 -20.16 2.23
N PRO A 12 -19.08 -19.52 3.30
CA PRO A 12 -17.71 -19.05 3.38
C PRO A 12 -16.71 -20.12 3.86
N THR A 13 -17.13 -21.37 3.98
CA THR A 13 -16.30 -22.43 4.57
C THR A 13 -15.44 -23.07 3.51
N LEU A 14 -14.12 -23.02 3.68
CA LEU A 14 -13.19 -23.79 2.87
C LEU A 14 -13.12 -25.23 3.37
N SER A 15 -13.54 -26.16 2.54
CA SER A 15 -13.11 -27.55 2.59
C SER A 15 -12.05 -27.78 1.52
N ALA A 16 -11.10 -28.66 1.77
CA ALA A 16 -10.05 -28.99 0.80
C ALA A 16 -10.63 -29.49 -0.55
N ASN A 17 -11.83 -30.02 -0.53
CA ASN A 17 -12.50 -30.60 -1.69
C ASN A 17 -13.71 -29.79 -2.19
N ASP A 18 -14.04 -28.69 -1.52
CA ASP A 18 -15.23 -27.89 -1.83
C ASP A 18 -14.94 -26.41 -1.57
N VAL A 19 -14.75 -25.67 -2.65
CA VAL A 19 -14.39 -24.24 -2.59
C VAL A 19 -15.58 -23.37 -2.28
N LYS A 20 -16.81 -23.93 -2.39
CA LYS A 20 -18.06 -23.18 -2.17
C LYS A 20 -18.06 -21.83 -2.90
N ASP A 21 -18.54 -20.77 -2.26
CA ASP A 21 -18.64 -19.42 -2.81
C ASP A 21 -17.34 -18.62 -2.72
N GLN A 22 -16.21 -19.29 -2.80
CA GLN A 22 -14.90 -18.63 -2.72
C GLN A 22 -14.14 -18.67 -4.03
N LYS A 23 -13.50 -17.56 -4.37
CA LYS A 23 -12.60 -17.46 -5.50
C LYS A 23 -11.35 -16.67 -5.14
N VAL A 24 -10.28 -16.88 -5.88
CA VAL A 24 -9.06 -16.09 -5.72
C VAL A 24 -9.34 -14.65 -6.15
N ILE A 25 -9.23 -13.69 -5.22
CA ILE A 25 -9.47 -12.26 -5.45
C ILE A 25 -8.18 -11.44 -5.54
N GLY A 26 -7.06 -11.98 -5.07
CA GLY A 26 -5.79 -11.28 -5.07
C GLY A 26 -4.62 -12.17 -4.64
N ASN A 27 -3.44 -11.58 -4.55
CA ASN A 27 -2.23 -12.24 -4.07
C ASN A 27 -1.50 -11.30 -3.11
N SER A 28 -1.19 -11.79 -1.92
CA SER A 28 -0.44 -11.04 -0.90
C SER A 28 1.06 -10.96 -1.20
N LEU A 29 1.57 -11.87 -2.02
CA LEU A 29 2.96 -11.82 -2.47
C LEU A 29 3.10 -10.87 -3.67
N PRO A 30 4.20 -10.10 -3.74
CA PRO A 30 4.47 -9.27 -4.90
C PRO A 30 4.64 -10.15 -6.15
N ARG A 31 3.87 -9.86 -7.20
CA ARG A 31 3.99 -10.63 -8.45
C ARG A 31 5.31 -10.36 -9.15
N TYR A 32 5.79 -9.13 -9.07
CA TYR A 32 7.09 -8.71 -9.57
C TYR A 32 7.58 -7.49 -8.80
N THR A 33 8.89 -7.45 -8.62
CA THR A 33 9.61 -6.28 -8.13
C THR A 33 10.47 -5.74 -9.25
N TYR A 34 10.67 -4.44 -9.27
CA TYR A 34 11.49 -3.79 -10.29
C TYR A 34 12.32 -2.66 -9.70
N SER A 35 13.46 -2.42 -10.34
CA SER A 35 14.26 -1.22 -10.09
C SER A 35 14.83 -0.69 -11.40
N VAL A 36 14.86 0.63 -11.51
CA VAL A 36 15.44 1.33 -12.66
C VAL A 36 16.44 2.33 -12.13
N ARG A 37 17.69 2.23 -12.60
CA ARG A 37 18.72 3.20 -12.32
C ARG A 37 18.99 4.04 -13.56
N LEU A 38 18.91 5.36 -13.39
CA LEU A 38 19.27 6.34 -14.39
C LEU A 38 20.54 7.02 -13.93
N ALA A 39 21.49 7.25 -14.85
CA ALA A 39 22.69 8.01 -14.58
C ALA A 39 23.08 8.79 -15.85
N ALA A 40 23.55 10.01 -15.67
CA ALA A 40 24.03 10.87 -16.75
C ALA A 40 25.13 11.77 -16.23
N ASP A 41 26.15 11.98 -17.06
CA ASP A 41 27.23 12.90 -16.82
C ASP A 41 27.37 13.87 -18.00
N TRP A 42 27.40 15.16 -17.71
CA TRP A 42 27.54 16.15 -18.73
C TRP A 42 28.29 17.39 -18.21
N ASN A 43 29.41 17.73 -18.82
CA ASN A 43 30.18 18.95 -18.56
C ASN A 43 30.44 19.24 -17.05
N GLY A 44 30.82 18.20 -16.31
CA GLY A 44 31.08 18.29 -14.87
C GLY A 44 29.85 18.15 -13.98
N ILE A 45 28.64 18.14 -14.53
CA ILE A 45 27.41 17.79 -13.82
C ILE A 45 27.21 16.29 -13.90
N ASP A 46 26.98 15.66 -12.77
CA ASP A 46 26.59 14.26 -12.67
C ASP A 46 25.19 14.14 -12.04
N PHE A 47 24.40 13.26 -12.59
CA PHE A 47 23.07 12.94 -12.13
C PHE A 47 22.92 11.43 -11.96
N SER A 48 22.30 11.00 -10.88
CA SER A 48 21.83 9.63 -10.73
C SER A 48 20.50 9.58 -10.02
N ALA A 49 19.63 8.67 -10.46
CA ALA A 49 18.36 8.40 -9.83
C ALA A 49 18.10 6.89 -9.77
N LEU A 50 17.52 6.42 -8.68
CA LEU A 50 17.09 5.06 -8.48
C LEU A 50 15.58 5.03 -8.19
N LEU A 51 14.82 4.43 -9.10
CA LEU A 51 13.44 4.08 -8.87
C LEU A 51 13.35 2.61 -8.46
N GLN A 52 12.48 2.32 -7.50
CA GLN A 52 12.20 0.96 -7.05
C GLN A 52 10.71 0.81 -6.83
N GLY A 53 10.17 -0.34 -7.19
CA GLY A 53 8.76 -0.57 -7.01
C GLY A 53 8.38 -2.03 -6.91
N VAL A 54 7.14 -2.22 -6.49
CA VAL A 54 6.45 -3.50 -6.44
C VAL A 54 5.19 -3.35 -7.29
N GLY A 55 5.04 -4.25 -8.23
CA GLY A 55 3.85 -4.30 -9.06
C GLY A 55 2.94 -5.45 -8.66
N ARG A 56 1.65 -5.15 -8.61
CA ARG A 56 0.56 -6.09 -8.38
C ARG A 56 0.73 -6.92 -7.11
N GLN A 57 0.51 -6.28 -6.00
CA GLN A 57 0.43 -6.88 -4.67
C GLN A 57 -0.86 -6.42 -4.01
N HIS A 58 -1.53 -7.33 -3.32
CA HIS A 58 -2.75 -7.04 -2.58
C HIS A 58 -2.54 -7.31 -1.10
N TRP A 59 -3.17 -6.51 -0.30
CA TRP A 59 -3.21 -6.69 1.14
C TRP A 59 -4.65 -6.61 1.63
N TYR A 60 -5.00 -7.47 2.55
CA TYR A 60 -6.30 -7.44 3.21
C TYR A 60 -6.12 -7.17 4.70
N PRO A 61 -6.81 -6.16 5.26
CA PRO A 61 -6.77 -5.89 6.69
C PRO A 61 -7.46 -7.02 7.44
N ASN A 62 -6.69 -7.84 8.15
CA ASN A 62 -7.23 -8.90 8.99
C ASN A 62 -7.86 -8.32 10.28
N GLY A 63 -8.49 -9.17 11.09
CA GLY A 63 -9.14 -8.76 12.34
C GLY A 63 -8.22 -8.08 13.36
N GLU A 64 -6.91 -8.32 13.28
CA GLU A 64 -5.90 -7.70 14.15
C GLU A 64 -5.53 -6.27 13.72
N THR A 65 -5.98 -5.82 12.55
CA THR A 65 -5.66 -4.48 12.02
C THR A 65 -6.61 -3.43 12.58
N SER A 66 -6.48 -3.15 13.87
CA SER A 66 -7.36 -2.24 14.61
C SER A 66 -7.37 -0.80 14.06
N LEU A 67 -6.22 -0.35 13.52
CA LEU A 67 -6.10 0.96 12.85
C LEU A 67 -7.03 1.12 11.64
N PHE A 68 -7.19 0.07 10.87
CA PHE A 68 -8.05 0.08 9.70
C PHE A 68 -9.53 -0.07 10.09
N TRP A 69 -9.80 -1.00 11.00
CA TRP A 69 -11.17 -1.35 11.35
C TRP A 69 -11.82 -0.38 12.35
N GLY A 70 -11.02 0.39 13.12
CA GLY A 70 -11.56 1.35 14.07
C GLY A 70 -12.60 0.72 15.01
N PRO A 71 -13.84 1.26 15.06
CA PRO A 71 -14.89 0.79 15.97
C PRO A 71 -15.35 -0.65 15.76
N TYR A 72 -15.00 -1.29 14.65
CA TYR A 72 -15.27 -2.72 14.45
C TYR A 72 -14.25 -3.62 15.15
N ALA A 73 -13.08 -3.08 15.53
CA ALA A 73 -12.10 -3.79 16.33
C ALA A 73 -12.53 -3.89 17.80
N ARG A 74 -11.77 -4.64 18.60
CA ARG A 74 -12.06 -4.78 20.03
C ARG A 74 -12.00 -3.42 20.74
N PRO A 75 -12.91 -3.12 21.66
CA PRO A 75 -13.03 -1.79 22.26
C PRO A 75 -11.76 -1.24 22.92
N TYR A 76 -10.93 -2.11 23.47
CA TYR A 76 -9.67 -1.73 24.10
C TYR A 76 -8.51 -1.47 23.14
N CYS A 77 -8.69 -1.77 21.85
CA CYS A 77 -7.72 -1.52 20.78
C CYS A 77 -8.22 -0.47 19.78
N THR A 78 -9.36 0.16 20.07
CA THR A 78 -10.11 0.96 19.08
C THR A 78 -9.86 2.44 19.27
N PHE A 79 -9.69 3.14 18.15
CA PHE A 79 -9.91 4.57 18.08
C PHE A 79 -10.81 4.88 16.88
N ILE A 80 -11.50 6.00 16.96
CA ILE A 80 -12.47 6.43 15.98
C ILE A 80 -11.82 7.51 15.11
N PRO A 81 -11.64 7.29 13.80
CA PRO A 81 -11.23 8.35 12.89
C PRO A 81 -12.23 9.51 12.90
N LYS A 82 -11.78 10.74 12.61
CA LYS A 82 -12.65 11.92 12.61
C LYS A 82 -13.82 11.78 11.62
N ASP A 83 -13.54 11.16 10.48
CA ASP A 83 -14.50 11.05 9.38
C ASP A 83 -15.30 9.74 9.43
N PHE A 84 -15.22 9.00 10.55
CA PHE A 84 -15.86 7.69 10.66
C PHE A 84 -17.37 7.74 10.39
N LEU A 85 -18.07 8.76 10.88
CA LEU A 85 -19.53 8.87 10.69
C LEU A 85 -19.92 9.13 9.23
N THR A 86 -19.04 9.73 8.45
CA THR A 86 -19.27 9.96 7.01
C THR A 86 -18.96 8.74 6.16
N ASP A 87 -18.13 7.83 6.68
CA ASP A 87 -17.67 6.63 5.97
C ASP A 87 -18.43 5.35 6.35
N VAL A 88 -19.41 5.47 7.23
CA VAL A 88 -20.20 4.35 7.74
C VAL A 88 -21.58 4.36 7.11
N TRP A 89 -22.04 3.18 6.73
CA TRP A 89 -23.36 3.00 6.15
C TRP A 89 -24.48 3.44 7.08
N SER A 90 -25.38 4.24 6.56
CA SER A 90 -26.64 4.63 7.16
C SER A 90 -27.73 4.68 6.07
N GLU A 91 -28.97 4.87 6.45
CA GLU A 91 -30.05 5.06 5.49
C GLU A 91 -29.87 6.30 4.64
N ASP A 92 -29.23 7.34 5.20
CA ASP A 92 -28.89 8.59 4.51
C ASP A 92 -27.57 8.48 3.69
N ASN A 93 -26.77 7.44 3.91
CA ASN A 93 -25.47 7.21 3.24
C ASN A 93 -25.30 5.72 2.85
N PRO A 94 -26.08 5.23 1.86
CA PRO A 94 -26.08 3.82 1.49
C PRO A 94 -24.81 3.38 0.76
N ASP A 95 -24.04 4.32 0.20
CA ASP A 95 -22.81 4.06 -0.58
C ASP A 95 -21.53 4.13 0.27
N ALA A 96 -21.64 4.32 1.58
CA ALA A 96 -20.51 4.43 2.50
C ALA A 96 -19.55 3.25 2.39
N TYR A 97 -18.26 3.53 2.61
CA TYR A 97 -17.18 2.52 2.49
C TYR A 97 -17.31 1.38 3.51
N PHE A 98 -17.58 1.71 4.77
CA PHE A 98 -17.77 0.75 5.84
C PHE A 98 -19.24 0.34 6.01
N PRO A 99 -19.52 -0.89 6.46
CA PRO A 99 -20.88 -1.34 6.69
C PRO A 99 -21.49 -0.69 7.94
N ARG A 100 -22.76 -0.98 8.22
CA ARG A 100 -23.41 -0.57 9.49
C ARG A 100 -22.56 -1.02 10.69
N PRO A 101 -22.36 -0.15 11.71
CA PRO A 101 -21.59 -0.53 12.89
C PRO A 101 -22.18 -1.71 13.62
N ARG A 102 -21.37 -2.74 13.83
CA ARG A 102 -21.74 -3.98 14.56
C ARG A 102 -20.76 -4.28 15.69
N GLY A 103 -19.83 -3.37 15.95
CA GLY A 103 -18.73 -3.57 16.89
C GLY A 103 -17.83 -4.74 16.49
N TYR A 104 -17.07 -5.25 17.44
CA TYR A 104 -16.09 -6.32 17.20
C TYR A 104 -16.71 -7.68 16.80
N VAL A 105 -18.02 -7.84 16.92
CA VAL A 105 -18.74 -9.07 16.52
C VAL A 105 -18.45 -9.41 15.06
N ALA A 106 -18.37 -8.42 14.19
CA ALA A 106 -18.13 -8.63 12.78
C ALA A 106 -16.69 -9.11 12.44
N LEU A 107 -15.72 -8.91 13.34
CA LEU A 107 -14.34 -9.32 13.17
C LEU A 107 -13.97 -10.58 13.97
N ASP A 108 -14.40 -10.66 15.21
CA ASP A 108 -13.90 -11.65 16.17
C ASP A 108 -14.87 -12.78 16.47
N VAL A 109 -16.16 -12.53 16.34
CA VAL A 109 -17.21 -13.52 16.65
C VAL A 109 -17.72 -14.16 15.35
N ASN A 110 -17.97 -15.45 15.38
CA ASN A 110 -18.53 -16.15 14.23
C ASN A 110 -19.87 -15.51 13.79
N PRO A 111 -20.09 -15.20 12.50
CA PRO A 111 -19.37 -15.65 11.29
C PRO A 111 -18.13 -14.85 10.87
N ARG A 112 -17.72 -13.79 11.55
CA ARG A 112 -16.52 -12.99 11.27
C ARG A 112 -16.47 -12.43 9.85
N GLU A 113 -17.56 -11.92 9.37
CA GLU A 113 -17.75 -11.52 7.97
C GLU A 113 -16.75 -10.46 7.48
N LEU A 114 -16.31 -9.52 8.35
CA LEU A 114 -15.33 -8.51 7.99
C LEU A 114 -13.88 -9.03 7.99
N SER A 115 -13.58 -10.08 8.74
CA SER A 115 -12.25 -10.69 8.74
C SER A 115 -12.02 -11.59 7.52
N LYS A 116 -13.07 -11.95 6.80
CA LYS A 116 -12.95 -12.76 5.57
C LYS A 116 -12.59 -11.88 4.37
N PRO A 117 -11.52 -12.22 3.65
CA PRO A 117 -11.11 -11.45 2.48
C PRO A 117 -12.25 -11.30 1.47
N ASN A 118 -12.49 -10.06 1.06
CA ASN A 118 -13.46 -9.71 0.04
C ASN A 118 -12.93 -8.56 -0.83
N THR A 119 -13.53 -8.34 -1.98
CA THR A 119 -13.06 -7.34 -2.94
C THR A 119 -13.23 -5.90 -2.48
N ARG A 120 -14.16 -5.63 -1.54
CA ARG A 120 -14.45 -4.27 -1.05
C ARG A 120 -13.29 -3.69 -0.26
N TYR A 121 -12.67 -4.50 0.62
CA TYR A 121 -11.60 -4.06 1.52
C TYR A 121 -10.21 -4.53 1.09
N LEU A 122 -10.12 -5.21 -0.05
CA LEU A 122 -8.84 -5.63 -0.62
C LEU A 122 -8.07 -4.42 -1.13
N GLN A 123 -6.92 -4.14 -0.53
CA GLN A 123 -6.06 -3.02 -0.86
C GLN A 123 -5.05 -3.40 -1.93
N ASN A 124 -4.84 -2.52 -2.91
CA ASN A 124 -3.75 -2.65 -3.85
C ASN A 124 -2.53 -1.89 -3.30
N VAL A 125 -1.55 -2.62 -2.81
CA VAL A 125 -0.33 -2.06 -2.19
C VAL A 125 0.86 -1.99 -3.16
N ALA A 126 0.60 -2.01 -4.46
CA ALA A 126 1.62 -1.72 -5.45
C ALA A 126 2.16 -0.30 -5.28
N TYR A 127 3.44 -0.10 -5.56
CA TYR A 127 4.04 1.23 -5.49
C TYR A 127 5.22 1.39 -6.44
N CYS A 128 5.54 2.64 -6.76
CA CYS A 128 6.78 3.06 -7.36
C CYS A 128 7.37 4.19 -6.53
N ARG A 129 8.60 4.03 -6.09
CA ARG A 129 9.29 4.98 -5.21
C ARG A 129 10.57 5.52 -5.86
N LEU A 130 10.74 6.83 -5.83
CA LEU A 130 12.01 7.48 -6.11
C LEU A 130 12.90 7.31 -4.87
N LYS A 131 13.73 6.25 -4.91
CA LYS A 131 14.51 5.77 -3.76
C LYS A 131 15.70 6.65 -3.45
N ASN A 132 16.39 7.08 -4.49
CA ASN A 132 17.56 7.93 -4.36
C ASN A 132 17.67 8.85 -5.57
N VAL A 133 18.07 10.10 -5.33
CA VAL A 133 18.47 11.05 -6.36
C VAL A 133 19.75 11.73 -5.88
N THR A 134 20.73 11.82 -6.75
CA THR A 134 21.94 12.60 -6.51
C THR A 134 22.20 13.46 -7.71
N VAL A 135 22.48 14.74 -7.45
CA VAL A 135 22.95 15.70 -8.45
C VAL A 135 24.26 16.27 -7.94
N GLY A 136 25.32 16.14 -8.70
CA GLY A 136 26.62 16.61 -8.36
C GLY A 136 27.21 17.57 -9.41
N TYR A 137 28.14 18.42 -8.99
CA TYR A 137 28.91 19.24 -9.86
C TYR A 137 30.38 19.18 -9.48
N SER A 138 31.23 18.81 -10.42
CA SER A 138 32.67 18.80 -10.27
C SER A 138 33.25 20.11 -10.81
N LEU A 139 33.93 20.84 -9.95
CA LEU A 139 34.53 22.14 -10.32
C LEU A 139 35.58 21.99 -11.41
N PRO A 140 35.68 22.93 -12.37
CA PRO A 140 36.72 22.93 -13.41
C PRO A 140 38.11 23.00 -12.82
N ARG A 141 39.06 22.28 -13.39
CA ARG A 141 40.46 22.28 -12.94
C ARG A 141 41.13 23.67 -12.97
N THR A 142 40.66 24.55 -13.84
CA THR A 142 41.16 25.93 -13.92
C THR A 142 40.92 26.71 -12.63
N TRP A 143 39.79 26.52 -11.98
CA TRP A 143 39.48 27.16 -10.70
C TRP A 143 40.22 26.52 -9.54
N LEU A 144 40.43 25.21 -9.59
CA LEU A 144 41.08 24.45 -8.53
C LEU A 144 42.58 24.70 -8.42
N LYS A 145 43.24 25.01 -9.54
CA LYS A 145 44.66 25.36 -9.54
C LYS A 145 44.96 26.56 -8.66
N ALA A 146 44.13 27.58 -8.67
CA ALA A 146 44.27 28.76 -7.82
C ALA A 146 44.11 28.46 -6.32
N LEU A 147 43.39 27.38 -6.01
CA LEU A 147 43.10 26.93 -4.62
C LEU A 147 44.04 25.79 -4.16
N HIS A 148 44.99 25.38 -5.00
CA HIS A 148 45.90 24.23 -4.75
C HIS A 148 45.13 22.93 -4.43
N MET A 149 43.96 22.73 -5.05
CA MET A 149 43.13 21.55 -4.88
C MET A 149 43.14 20.71 -6.17
N GLU A 150 43.13 19.38 -6.03
CA GLU A 150 43.10 18.46 -7.17
C GLU A 150 41.69 18.22 -7.69
N ARG A 151 40.70 18.07 -6.78
CA ARG A 151 39.31 17.80 -7.10
C ARG A 151 38.39 18.33 -6.02
N VAL A 152 37.35 19.05 -6.43
CA VAL A 152 36.22 19.43 -5.57
C VAL A 152 34.96 19.09 -6.30
N ARG A 153 34.07 18.35 -5.64
CA ARG A 153 32.73 18.04 -6.10
C ARG A 153 31.71 18.44 -5.02
N VAL A 154 30.75 19.23 -5.41
CA VAL A 154 29.60 19.58 -4.58
C VAL A 154 28.44 18.76 -5.06
N TYR A 155 27.66 18.17 -4.15
CA TYR A 155 26.51 17.38 -4.55
C TYR A 155 25.35 17.57 -3.57
N PHE A 156 24.16 17.36 -4.08
CA PHE A 156 22.93 17.20 -3.32
C PHE A 156 22.46 15.75 -3.47
N SER A 157 22.01 15.15 -2.37
CA SER A 157 21.47 13.80 -2.36
C SER A 157 20.19 13.76 -1.54
N GLY A 158 19.19 13.08 -2.06
CA GLY A 158 17.92 12.87 -1.37
C GLY A 158 17.49 11.40 -1.45
N GLU A 159 16.87 10.90 -0.38
CA GLU A 159 16.39 9.52 -0.30
C GLU A 159 14.89 9.48 -0.04
N ASN A 160 14.22 8.50 -0.64
CA ASN A 160 12.79 8.24 -0.47
C ASN A 160 11.90 9.47 -0.71
N LEU A 161 12.24 10.28 -1.72
CA LEU A 161 11.64 11.59 -1.96
C LEU A 161 10.17 11.52 -2.31
N PHE A 162 9.80 10.56 -3.17
CA PHE A 162 8.43 10.40 -3.64
C PHE A 162 8.04 8.93 -3.70
N THR A 163 6.78 8.66 -3.34
CA THR A 163 6.16 7.35 -3.52
C THR A 163 4.84 7.55 -4.25
N PHE A 164 4.67 6.84 -5.34
CA PHE A 164 3.42 6.73 -6.08
C PHE A 164 2.77 5.40 -5.70
N SER A 165 1.55 5.43 -5.17
CA SER A 165 0.77 4.27 -4.79
C SER A 165 -0.68 4.50 -5.18
N PRO A 166 -1.45 3.45 -5.51
CA PRO A 166 -2.90 3.56 -5.69
C PRO A 166 -3.68 3.71 -4.37
N LEU A 167 -3.00 3.64 -3.23
CA LEU A 167 -3.55 3.90 -1.88
C LEU A 167 -3.59 5.39 -1.60
#